data_cdecc4f240f8afbc9e3800f8bfd38c30
#
_entry.id   cdecc4f240f8afbc9e3800f8bfd38c30
#
_cell.length_a   1.000
_cell.length_b   1.000
_cell.length_c   1.000
_cell.angle_alpha   90.00
_cell.angle_beta   90.00
_cell.angle_gamma   90.00
#
_symmetry.space_group_name_H-M   'P 1'
#
loop_
_entity.id
_entity.type
_entity.pdbx_description
1 polymer ?
#
loop_
_entity_poly.entity_id
_entity_poly.type
_entity_poly.pdbx_seq_one_letter_code
_entity_poly.pdbx_strand_id
1 'polypeptide(L)'
;MISKQHDNHVLLTDERNDLQGFASYLTGIWEQFTGVNVIIDLTKYNEATLEDFLAFLLLSNKHRAAKQSFIMVNDSTAMDHIPEELMIVPTYQEALDVLEMEEIERDLGF
;
A
#
# COMPACT_ATOMS: atom_id res chain seq x y z
N MET A 1 7.41 -13.26 -1.10
CA MET A 1 7.18 -11.84 -1.47
C MET A 1 8.22 -11.39 -2.49
N ILE A 2 7.76 -10.69 -3.50
CA ILE A 2 8.66 -10.07 -4.48
C ILE A 2 8.74 -8.58 -4.17
N SER A 3 9.97 -8.06 -4.11
CA SER A 3 10.23 -6.65 -3.84
C SER A 3 11.04 -6.07 -4.99
N LYS A 4 10.53 -5.00 -5.61
CA LYS A 4 11.24 -4.29 -6.67
C LYS A 4 11.45 -2.85 -6.25
N GLN A 5 12.70 -2.43 -6.25
CA GLN A 5 13.03 -1.05 -5.91
C GLN A 5 13.02 -0.17 -7.16
N HIS A 6 12.32 0.97 -7.05
CA HIS A 6 12.26 2.01 -8.06
C HIS A 6 12.85 3.30 -7.48
N ASP A 7 12.94 4.34 -8.30
CA ASP A 7 13.59 5.59 -7.88
C ASP A 7 12.93 6.23 -6.66
N ASN A 8 11.60 6.16 -6.56
CA ASN A 8 10.86 6.86 -5.52
C ASN A 8 9.98 5.95 -4.67
N HIS A 9 10.05 4.62 -4.86
CA HIS A 9 9.24 3.70 -4.07
C HIS A 9 9.74 2.27 -4.19
N VAL A 10 9.23 1.41 -3.31
CA VAL A 10 9.40 -0.04 -3.40
C VAL A 10 8.04 -0.63 -3.78
N LEU A 11 8.02 -1.49 -4.80
CA LEU A 11 6.82 -2.24 -5.19
C LEU A 11 6.88 -3.62 -4.58
N LEU A 12 5.86 -3.95 -3.77
CA LEU A 12 5.75 -5.25 -3.09
C LEU A 12 4.63 -6.06 -3.71
N THR A 13 4.89 -7.34 -3.97
CA THR A 13 3.91 -8.26 -4.51
C THR A 13 3.94 -9.55 -3.69
N ASP A 14 2.77 -10.05 -3.31
CA ASP A 14 2.66 -11.32 -2.59
C ASP A 14 2.65 -12.49 -3.59
N GLU A 15 3.37 -13.55 -3.27
CA GLU A 15 3.39 -14.77 -4.08
C GLU A 15 2.40 -15.82 -3.60
N ARG A 16 1.81 -15.63 -2.42
CA ARG A 16 0.85 -16.57 -1.84
C ARG A 16 -0.58 -16.10 -2.12
N ASN A 17 -1.55 -16.83 -1.62
CA ASN A 17 -2.97 -16.50 -1.78
C ASN A 17 -3.62 -16.26 -0.41
N ASP A 18 -2.90 -15.59 0.50
CA ASP A 18 -3.36 -15.31 1.85
C ASP A 18 -3.05 -13.85 2.17
N LEU A 19 -4.03 -12.99 1.94
CA LEU A 19 -3.85 -11.55 2.07
C LEU A 19 -3.60 -11.15 3.54
N GLN A 20 -4.32 -11.75 4.48
CA GLN A 20 -4.12 -11.45 5.89
C GLN A 20 -2.77 -11.98 6.38
N GLY A 21 -2.35 -13.14 5.91
CA GLY A 21 -1.01 -13.67 6.19
C GLY A 21 0.08 -12.78 5.64
N PHE A 22 -0.14 -12.19 4.47
CA PHE A 22 0.80 -11.24 3.89
C PHE A 22 0.92 -9.98 4.77
N ALA A 23 -0.21 -9.46 5.25
CA ALA A 23 -0.19 -8.31 6.16
C ALA A 23 0.58 -8.62 7.44
N SER A 24 0.37 -9.81 8.01
CA SER A 24 1.12 -10.24 9.21
C SER A 24 2.61 -10.35 8.94
N TYR A 25 2.98 -10.93 7.80
CA TYR A 25 4.36 -11.06 7.39
C TYR A 25 5.02 -9.67 7.27
N LEU A 26 4.35 -8.75 6.58
CA LEU A 26 4.87 -7.39 6.43
C LEU A 26 5.03 -6.68 7.77
N THR A 27 4.09 -6.89 8.69
CA THR A 27 4.19 -6.29 10.02
C THR A 27 5.49 -6.72 10.71
N GLY A 28 5.88 -7.98 10.56
CA GLY A 28 7.11 -8.49 11.16
C GLY A 28 8.40 -7.96 10.56
N ILE A 29 8.36 -7.49 9.30
CA ILE A 29 9.57 -7.03 8.60
C ILE A 29 9.49 -5.55 8.24
N TRP A 30 8.50 -4.80 8.77
CA TRP A 30 8.21 -3.45 8.29
C TRP A 30 9.37 -2.46 8.48
N GLU A 31 10.26 -2.70 9.43
CA GLU A 31 11.42 -1.84 9.63
C GLU A 31 12.30 -1.74 8.39
N GLN A 32 12.28 -2.75 7.51
CA GLN A 32 13.04 -2.73 6.26
C GLN A 32 12.58 -1.63 5.30
N PHE A 33 11.36 -1.14 5.47
CA PHE A 33 10.76 -0.17 4.57
C PHE A 33 10.67 1.23 5.18
N THR A 34 11.28 1.43 6.34
CA THR A 34 11.33 2.73 6.98
C THR A 34 12.06 3.73 6.08
N GLY A 35 11.45 4.88 5.84
CA GLY A 35 12.06 5.93 5.04
C GLY A 35 11.88 5.80 3.54
N VAL A 36 11.11 4.83 3.06
CA VAL A 36 10.81 4.68 1.63
C VAL A 36 9.30 4.63 1.41
N ASN A 37 8.85 5.15 0.27
CA ASN A 37 7.46 5.00 -0.14
C ASN A 37 7.20 3.55 -0.56
N VAL A 38 5.99 3.04 -0.29
CA VAL A 38 5.63 1.66 -0.59
C VAL A 38 4.35 1.62 -1.42
N ILE A 39 4.39 0.85 -2.49
CA ILE A 39 3.21 0.47 -3.26
C ILE A 39 3.08 -1.04 -3.18
N ILE A 40 1.91 -1.53 -2.78
CA ILE A 40 1.64 -2.96 -2.65
C ILE A 40 0.67 -3.37 -3.74
N ASP A 41 1.13 -4.25 -4.63
CA ASP A 41 0.31 -4.76 -5.73
C ASP A 41 -0.50 -5.96 -5.26
N LEU A 42 -1.79 -5.78 -5.13
CA LEU A 42 -2.74 -6.81 -4.71
C LEU A 42 -3.73 -7.13 -5.84
N THR A 43 -3.38 -6.86 -7.09
CA THR A 43 -4.29 -7.02 -8.21
C THR A 43 -4.74 -8.47 -8.45
N LYS A 44 -3.96 -9.45 -7.98
CA LYS A 44 -4.35 -10.85 -8.11
C LYS A 44 -5.50 -11.25 -7.17
N TYR A 45 -5.85 -10.44 -6.19
CA TYR A 45 -6.89 -10.74 -5.22
C TYR A 45 -8.23 -10.18 -5.68
N ASN A 46 -8.87 -10.87 -6.61
CA ASN A 46 -10.14 -10.41 -7.22
C ASN A 46 -11.31 -10.38 -6.24
N GLU A 47 -11.26 -11.18 -5.19
CA GLU A 47 -12.33 -11.31 -4.22
C GLU A 47 -11.95 -10.79 -2.83
N ALA A 48 -11.00 -9.84 -2.79
CA ALA A 48 -10.61 -9.24 -1.52
C ALA A 48 -11.78 -8.52 -0.86
N THR A 49 -11.89 -8.68 0.45
CA THR A 49 -12.95 -8.09 1.25
C THR A 49 -12.44 -6.87 2.01
N LEU A 50 -13.36 -6.08 2.56
CA LEU A 50 -12.99 -4.97 3.44
C LEU A 50 -12.09 -5.45 4.59
N GLU A 51 -12.45 -6.59 5.19
CA GLU A 51 -11.67 -7.14 6.30
C GLU A 51 -10.23 -7.44 5.90
N ASP A 52 -10.03 -7.95 4.68
CA ASP A 52 -8.70 -8.21 4.15
C ASP A 52 -7.87 -6.92 4.07
N PHE A 53 -8.48 -5.83 3.59
CA PHE A 53 -7.78 -4.55 3.49
C PHE A 53 -7.53 -3.93 4.86
N LEU A 54 -8.45 -4.11 5.81
CA LEU A 54 -8.28 -3.56 7.17
C LEU A 54 -7.08 -4.16 7.88
N ALA A 55 -6.61 -5.35 7.46
CA ALA A 55 -5.40 -5.93 8.02
C ALA A 55 -4.16 -5.07 7.78
N PHE A 56 -4.20 -4.15 6.79
CA PHE A 56 -3.10 -3.24 6.49
C PHE A 56 -3.23 -1.88 7.16
N LEU A 57 -4.31 -1.63 7.88
CA LEU A 57 -4.60 -0.29 8.41
C LEU A 57 -3.52 0.23 9.35
N LEU A 58 -3.05 -0.62 10.27
CA LEU A 58 -2.01 -0.20 11.21
C LEU A 58 -0.69 0.11 10.50
N LEU A 59 -0.32 -0.70 9.50
CA LEU A 59 0.87 -0.45 8.70
C LEU A 59 0.76 0.86 7.94
N SER A 60 -0.40 1.09 7.32
CA SER A 60 -0.64 2.32 6.58
C SER A 60 -0.52 3.54 7.48
N ASN A 61 -1.17 3.52 8.64
CA ASN A 61 -1.14 4.64 9.57
C ASN A 61 0.28 4.92 10.08
N LYS A 62 1.02 3.86 10.43
CA LYS A 62 2.39 3.99 10.90
C LYS A 62 3.29 4.59 9.82
N HIS A 63 3.15 4.10 8.59
CA HIS A 63 4.01 4.53 7.49
C HIS A 63 3.72 5.98 7.10
N ARG A 64 2.44 6.36 7.04
CA ARG A 64 2.04 7.73 6.75
C ARG A 64 2.44 8.70 7.85
N ALA A 65 2.38 8.27 9.11
CA ALA A 65 2.85 9.09 10.23
C ALA A 65 4.35 9.37 10.12
N ALA A 66 5.10 8.48 9.47
CA ALA A 66 6.53 8.65 9.22
C ALA A 66 6.82 9.46 7.94
N LYS A 67 5.80 10.09 7.35
CA LYS A 67 5.91 10.94 6.14
C LYS A 67 6.26 10.16 4.88
N GLN A 68 5.83 8.90 4.80
CA GLN A 68 6.01 8.07 3.61
C GLN A 68 4.65 7.67 3.05
N SER A 69 4.58 7.45 1.74
CA SER A 69 3.35 7.01 1.09
C SER A 69 3.18 5.49 1.25
N PHE A 70 1.93 5.07 1.43
CA PHE A 70 1.54 3.68 1.50
C PHE A 70 0.31 3.52 0.63
N ILE A 71 0.48 2.88 -0.54
CA ILE A 71 -0.58 2.80 -1.54
C ILE A 71 -0.78 1.34 -1.92
N MET A 72 -2.02 0.87 -1.93
CA MET A 72 -2.37 -0.48 -2.35
C MET A 72 -3.06 -0.44 -3.70
N VAL A 73 -2.81 -1.44 -4.54
CA VAL A 73 -3.41 -1.56 -5.86
C VAL A 73 -4.34 -2.77 -5.86
N ASN A 74 -5.62 -2.52 -6.06
CA ASN A 74 -6.64 -3.58 -6.16
C ASN A 74 -7.88 -3.01 -6.82
N ASP A 75 -8.49 -3.78 -7.71
CA ASP A 75 -9.67 -3.35 -8.46
C ASP A 75 -10.95 -4.05 -8.02
N SER A 76 -10.96 -4.66 -6.83
CA SER A 76 -12.14 -5.37 -6.33
C SER A 76 -13.28 -4.40 -6.02
N THR A 77 -14.50 -4.95 -5.92
CA THR A 77 -15.70 -4.16 -5.68
C THR A 77 -15.93 -3.80 -4.21
N ALA A 78 -15.03 -4.23 -3.32
CA ALA A 78 -15.14 -3.92 -1.88
C ALA A 78 -14.76 -2.48 -1.53
N MET A 79 -14.58 -1.63 -2.54
CA MET A 79 -14.02 -0.28 -2.40
C MET A 79 -14.95 0.71 -1.69
N ASP A 80 -16.25 0.41 -1.61
CA ASP A 80 -17.25 1.39 -1.16
C ASP A 80 -17.20 1.71 0.33
N HIS A 81 -16.52 0.87 1.13
CA HIS A 81 -16.51 1.00 2.58
C HIS A 81 -15.11 1.12 3.18
N ILE A 82 -14.13 1.45 2.34
CA ILE A 82 -12.73 1.51 2.78
C ILE A 82 -12.50 2.81 3.54
N PRO A 83 -11.87 2.76 4.74
CA PRO A 83 -11.52 3.97 5.47
C PRO A 83 -10.60 4.90 4.66
N GLU A 84 -10.75 6.21 4.88
CA GLU A 84 -9.92 7.21 4.20
C GLU A 84 -8.43 7.05 4.50
N GLU A 85 -8.09 6.42 5.63
CA GLU A 85 -6.70 6.17 6.00
C GLU A 85 -6.01 5.16 5.08
N LEU A 86 -6.79 4.37 4.33
CA LEU A 86 -6.24 3.42 3.36
C LEU A 86 -6.36 4.00 1.95
N MET A 87 -5.23 4.15 1.28
CA MET A 87 -5.22 4.56 -0.12
C MET A 87 -5.17 3.31 -0.99
N ILE A 88 -6.28 3.02 -1.67
CA ILE A 88 -6.40 1.89 -2.57
C ILE A 88 -6.85 2.41 -3.93
N VAL A 89 -6.11 2.05 -4.97
CA VAL A 89 -6.41 2.48 -6.35
C VAL A 89 -6.47 1.24 -7.26
N PRO A 90 -7.23 1.32 -8.37
CA PRO A 90 -7.43 0.12 -9.19
C PRO A 90 -6.24 -0.29 -10.05
N THR A 91 -5.32 0.61 -10.36
CA THR A 91 -4.18 0.29 -11.22
C THR A 91 -2.87 0.81 -10.66
N TYR A 92 -1.77 0.18 -11.08
CA TYR A 92 -0.44 0.64 -10.70
C TYR A 92 -0.17 2.06 -11.22
N GLN A 93 -0.64 2.38 -12.42
CA GLN A 93 -0.47 3.72 -12.97
C GLN A 93 -1.12 4.78 -12.07
N GLU A 94 -2.33 4.51 -11.57
CA GLU A 94 -2.98 5.43 -10.64
C GLU A 94 -2.21 5.54 -9.32
N ALA A 95 -1.60 4.44 -8.87
CA ALA A 95 -0.75 4.48 -7.68
C ALA A 95 0.46 5.39 -7.88
N LEU A 96 1.07 5.35 -9.07
CA LEU A 96 2.19 6.24 -9.39
C LEU A 96 1.74 7.70 -9.40
N ASP A 97 0.55 7.97 -9.93
CA ASP A 97 0.01 9.32 -9.96
C ASP A 97 -0.25 9.85 -8.54
N VAL A 98 -0.83 9.02 -7.67
CA VAL A 98 -1.06 9.39 -6.28
C VAL A 98 0.27 9.65 -5.57
N LEU A 99 1.25 8.79 -5.78
CA LEU A 99 2.57 8.95 -5.17
C LEU A 99 3.20 10.27 -5.57
N GLU A 100 3.15 10.61 -6.86
CA GLU A 100 3.70 11.86 -7.35
C GLU A 100 3.03 13.06 -6.69
N MET A 101 1.70 13.05 -6.57
CA MET A 101 0.97 14.11 -5.90
C MET A 101 1.36 14.25 -4.44
N GLU A 102 1.49 13.13 -3.74
CA GLU A 102 1.85 13.14 -2.31
C GLU A 102 3.28 13.66 -2.12
N GLU A 103 4.20 13.30 -3.01
CA GLU A 103 5.56 13.82 -2.94
C GLU A 103 5.60 15.33 -3.15
N ILE A 104 4.82 15.84 -4.10
CA ILE A 104 4.72 17.28 -4.35
C ILE A 104 4.15 17.99 -3.12
N GLU A 105 3.11 17.43 -2.50
CA GLU A 105 2.52 18.01 -1.30
C GLU A 105 3.53 18.08 -0.16
N ARG A 106 4.31 17.02 0.04
CA ARG A 106 5.34 17.01 1.09
C ARG A 106 6.43 18.04 0.83
N ASP A 107 6.84 18.21 -0.43
CA ASP A 107 7.84 19.21 -0.81
C ASP A 107 7.34 20.63 -0.56
N LEU A 108 6.02 20.84 -0.65
CA LEU A 108 5.40 22.15 -0.39
C LEU A 108 5.12 22.37 1.09
N GLY A 109 5.38 21.40 1.95
CA GLY A 109 5.21 21.53 3.39
C GLY A 109 3.79 21.21 3.89
N PHE A 110 2.98 20.53 3.10
CA PHE A 110 1.64 20.12 3.51
C PHE A 110 1.63 18.81 4.28
#